data_53824aee61fe061de3c9171d3264ba64
#
_entry.id   53824aee61fe061de3c9171d3264ba64
#
_cell.length_a   1.000
_cell.length_b   1.000
_cell.length_c   1.000
_cell.angle_alpha   90.00
_cell.angle_beta   90.00
_cell.angle_gamma   90.00
#
_symmetry.space_group_name_H-M   'P 1'
#
loop_
_entity.id
_entity.type
_entity.pdbx_description
1 polymer ?
#
loop_
_entity_poly.entity_id
_entity_poly.type
_entity_poly.pdbx_seq_one_letter_code
_entity_poly.pdbx_strand_id
1 'polypeptide(L)'
;MKKNYVKTALCVPVFLWIMGASVLFAQEVEDEPKRGKDGLHWSLGISAEGNMNVPKGYALGTGLYGMFVLPDWVKAGRFSAGAKLLYSTGFKRYGLLDTALLFRWNFYDFAKFKTCDSGFFVQAEGGVSLGWNGKAAKPFVFGLGEGTFGYRFAVKNFFIEPYIRGGYPVIWAAGVSGGFRI
;
A
#
# COMPACT_ATOMS: atom_id res chain seq x y z
N MET A 1 27.24 -14.04 -23.22
CA MET A 1 26.31 -13.24 -22.36
C MET A 1 24.88 -13.76 -22.52
N LYS A 2 24.39 -14.65 -21.64
CA LYS A 2 22.98 -15.09 -21.65
C LYS A 2 22.18 -14.15 -20.72
N LYS A 3 21.30 -13.36 -21.29
CA LYS A 3 20.45 -12.42 -20.57
C LYS A 3 19.38 -13.17 -19.78
N ASN A 4 19.30 -12.88 -18.48
CA ASN A 4 18.30 -13.41 -17.55
C ASN A 4 16.91 -12.78 -17.78
N TYR A 5 16.23 -13.15 -18.84
CA TYR A 5 14.83 -12.71 -19.09
C TYR A 5 13.76 -13.49 -18.30
N VAL A 6 14.17 -14.52 -17.57
CA VAL A 6 13.22 -15.43 -16.90
C VAL A 6 12.58 -14.83 -15.64
N LYS A 7 13.22 -13.83 -15.00
CA LYS A 7 12.73 -13.27 -13.71
C LYS A 7 11.60 -12.26 -13.86
N THR A 8 11.47 -11.58 -14.99
CA THR A 8 10.42 -10.60 -15.21
C THR A 8 9.09 -11.23 -15.65
N ALA A 9 9.15 -12.42 -16.25
CA ALA A 9 7.96 -13.12 -16.76
C ALA A 9 7.08 -13.74 -15.66
N LEU A 10 7.61 -13.93 -14.45
CA LEU A 10 6.85 -14.55 -13.36
C LEU A 10 5.99 -13.55 -12.57
N CYS A 11 6.36 -12.28 -12.54
CA CYS A 11 5.62 -11.27 -11.76
C CYS A 11 4.28 -10.89 -12.39
N VAL A 12 4.19 -10.89 -13.72
CA VAL A 12 2.97 -10.48 -14.44
C VAL A 12 1.81 -11.48 -14.22
N PRO A 13 1.99 -12.81 -14.36
CA PRO A 13 0.90 -13.76 -14.13
C PRO A 13 0.46 -13.81 -12.66
N VAL A 14 1.36 -13.61 -11.70
CA VAL A 14 0.99 -13.55 -10.28
C VAL A 14 0.12 -12.31 -10.00
N PHE A 15 0.45 -11.17 -10.59
CA PHE A 15 -0.33 -9.93 -10.45
C PHE A 15 -1.73 -10.09 -11.08
N LEU A 16 -1.82 -10.68 -12.28
CA LEU A 16 -3.08 -10.98 -12.94
C LEU A 16 -3.91 -12.03 -12.19
N TRP A 17 -3.28 -13.00 -11.55
CA TRP A 17 -3.96 -14.02 -10.75
C TRP A 17 -4.55 -13.43 -9.46
N ILE A 18 -3.83 -12.54 -8.78
CA ILE A 18 -4.31 -11.80 -7.59
C ILE A 18 -5.49 -10.90 -7.98
N MET A 19 -5.39 -10.19 -9.11
CA MET A 19 -6.50 -9.35 -9.62
C MET A 19 -7.72 -10.18 -10.01
N GLY A 20 -7.53 -11.33 -10.67
CA GLY A 20 -8.60 -12.24 -11.05
C GLY A 20 -9.29 -12.91 -9.85
N ALA A 21 -8.53 -13.32 -8.85
CA ALA A 21 -9.08 -13.88 -7.61
C ALA A 21 -9.92 -12.84 -6.85
N SER A 22 -9.47 -11.58 -6.81
CA SER A 22 -10.20 -10.49 -6.15
C SER A 22 -11.58 -10.25 -6.76
N VAL A 23 -11.70 -10.38 -8.09
CA VAL A 23 -12.99 -10.23 -8.81
C VAL A 23 -13.93 -11.40 -8.54
N LEU A 24 -13.42 -12.62 -8.45
CA LEU A 24 -14.24 -13.81 -8.17
C LEU A 24 -14.81 -13.81 -6.74
N PHE A 25 -14.04 -13.31 -5.75
CA PHE A 25 -14.53 -13.16 -4.38
C PHE A 25 -15.54 -12.02 -4.22
N ALA A 26 -15.58 -11.07 -5.16
CA ALA A 26 -16.47 -9.92 -5.11
C ALA A 26 -17.92 -10.24 -5.50
N GLN A 27 -18.18 -11.36 -6.19
CA GLN A 27 -19.52 -11.69 -6.71
C GLN A 27 -20.50 -12.29 -5.67
N GLU A 28 -20.05 -12.63 -4.46
CA GLU A 28 -20.83 -13.41 -3.50
C GLU A 28 -21.39 -12.62 -2.29
N VAL A 29 -21.38 -11.28 -2.33
CA VAL A 29 -21.79 -10.49 -1.15
C VAL A 29 -23.10 -9.74 -1.39
N GLU A 30 -24.20 -10.36 -1.02
CA GLU A 30 -25.56 -9.80 -1.11
C GLU A 30 -26.10 -9.18 0.21
N ASP A 31 -25.31 -9.03 1.26
CA ASP A 31 -25.77 -8.39 2.50
C ASP A 31 -24.81 -7.29 2.98
N GLU A 32 -25.21 -6.02 2.77
CA GLU A 32 -24.56 -4.88 3.39
C GLU A 32 -24.73 -4.90 4.91
N PRO A 33 -23.66 -4.78 5.69
CA PRO A 33 -23.82 -4.29 7.05
C PRO A 33 -24.37 -2.86 6.96
N LYS A 34 -25.57 -2.65 7.48
CA LYS A 34 -26.20 -1.32 7.61
C LYS A 34 -25.12 -0.36 8.10
N ARG A 35 -24.90 0.74 7.34
CA ARG A 35 -24.08 1.89 7.71
C ARG A 35 -24.32 2.20 9.19
N GLY A 36 -23.45 1.67 10.05
CA GLY A 36 -23.47 2.00 11.47
C GLY A 36 -23.18 3.48 11.57
N LYS A 37 -24.08 4.22 12.19
CA LYS A 37 -23.85 5.59 12.56
C LYS A 37 -22.61 5.63 13.44
N ASP A 38 -21.62 6.43 13.02
CA ASP A 38 -20.64 7.06 13.90
C ASP A 38 -19.63 6.18 14.66
N GLY A 39 -19.10 5.12 14.05
CA GLY A 39 -17.96 4.37 14.58
C GLY A 39 -16.64 4.78 13.92
N LEU A 40 -15.61 5.05 14.72
CA LEU A 40 -14.24 5.17 14.24
C LEU A 40 -13.83 3.80 13.68
N HIS A 41 -13.69 3.69 12.36
CA HIS A 41 -13.28 2.44 11.73
C HIS A 41 -11.77 2.40 11.58
N TRP A 42 -11.17 1.35 12.09
CA TRP A 42 -9.74 1.09 11.96
C TRP A 42 -9.47 0.08 10.85
N SER A 43 -8.36 0.24 10.17
CA SER A 43 -7.82 -0.74 9.23
C SER A 43 -6.39 -1.05 9.62
N LEU A 44 -6.06 -2.34 9.68
CA LEU A 44 -4.71 -2.83 9.86
C LEU A 44 -4.34 -3.64 8.62
N GLY A 45 -3.18 -3.36 8.02
CA GLY A 45 -2.75 -4.03 6.81
C GLY A 45 -1.27 -4.33 6.77
N ILE A 46 -0.94 -5.31 5.95
CA ILE A 46 0.42 -5.65 5.54
C ILE A 46 0.58 -5.33 4.07
N SER A 47 1.79 -4.99 3.65
CA SER A 47 2.11 -4.68 2.26
C SER A 47 3.33 -5.44 1.78
N ALA A 48 3.36 -5.73 0.48
CA ALA A 48 4.52 -6.23 -0.23
C ALA A 48 4.67 -5.46 -1.54
N GLU A 49 5.88 -5.04 -1.86
CA GLU A 49 6.15 -4.23 -3.05
C GLU A 49 7.52 -4.50 -3.67
N GLY A 50 7.62 -4.25 -4.98
CA GLY A 50 8.88 -4.02 -5.64
C GLY A 50 9.11 -2.52 -5.78
N ASN A 51 10.27 -2.03 -5.38
CA ASN A 51 10.56 -0.60 -5.42
C ASN A 51 11.94 -0.30 -6.01
N MET A 52 12.12 0.96 -6.43
CA MET A 52 13.38 1.51 -6.89
C MET A 52 13.74 2.71 -6.01
N ASN A 53 14.87 2.64 -5.34
CA ASN A 53 15.35 3.65 -4.40
C ASN A 53 16.48 4.49 -4.95
N VAL A 54 16.51 5.78 -4.60
CA VAL A 54 17.55 6.74 -5.01
C VAL A 54 18.97 6.23 -4.73
N PRO A 55 19.30 5.69 -3.54
CA PRO A 55 20.70 5.36 -3.25
C PRO A 55 21.23 4.13 -3.98
N LYS A 56 20.42 3.11 -4.26
CA LYS A 56 20.93 1.77 -4.59
C LYS A 56 20.18 0.96 -5.64
N GLY A 57 19.07 1.45 -6.15
CA GLY A 57 18.30 0.78 -7.21
C GLY A 57 17.19 -0.14 -6.68
N TYR A 58 16.97 -1.29 -7.32
CA TYR A 58 15.82 -2.15 -7.04
C TYR A 58 15.90 -2.87 -5.69
N ALA A 59 14.76 -2.93 -5.01
CA ALA A 59 14.57 -3.61 -3.74
C ALA A 59 13.19 -4.28 -3.66
N LEU A 60 13.05 -5.19 -2.70
CA LEU A 60 11.78 -5.74 -2.27
C LEU A 60 11.45 -5.17 -0.90
N GLY A 61 10.24 -4.70 -0.73
CA GLY A 61 9.73 -4.11 0.50
C GLY A 61 8.58 -4.93 1.08
N THR A 62 8.51 -4.97 2.41
CA THR A 62 7.34 -5.45 3.16
C THR A 62 7.08 -4.51 4.31
N GLY A 63 5.81 -4.30 4.64
CA GLY A 63 5.44 -3.33 5.66
C GLY A 63 4.14 -3.64 6.37
N LEU A 64 3.94 -2.88 7.44
CA LEU A 64 2.72 -2.84 8.24
C LEU A 64 2.19 -1.43 8.21
N TYR A 65 0.87 -1.27 8.23
CA TYR A 65 0.25 0.03 8.42
C TYR A 65 -1.06 -0.09 9.19
N GLY A 66 -1.38 0.98 9.90
CA GLY A 66 -2.65 1.17 10.55
C GLY A 66 -3.26 2.51 10.13
N MET A 67 -4.55 2.52 9.84
CA MET A 67 -5.29 3.72 9.46
C MET A 67 -6.63 3.76 10.19
N PHE A 68 -7.10 4.96 10.48
CA PHE A 68 -8.45 5.21 10.96
C PHE A 68 -9.18 6.14 10.00
N VAL A 69 -10.46 5.87 9.78
CA VAL A 69 -11.31 6.68 8.92
C VAL A 69 -11.74 7.92 9.71
N LEU A 70 -11.51 9.09 9.13
CA LEU A 70 -11.93 10.36 9.71
C LEU A 70 -13.45 10.54 9.55
N PRO A 71 -14.11 11.31 10.45
CA PRO A 71 -15.51 11.65 10.30
C PRO A 71 -15.81 12.29 8.93
N ASP A 72 -17.01 12.08 8.41
CA ASP A 72 -17.43 12.54 7.09
C ASP A 72 -17.54 14.08 7.06
N TRP A 73 -16.47 14.76 6.68
CA TRP A 73 -16.44 16.21 6.51
C TRP A 73 -16.77 16.65 5.08
N VAL A 74 -16.65 15.75 4.11
CA VAL A 74 -16.83 16.07 2.69
C VAL A 74 -17.66 14.99 2.02
N LYS A 75 -18.69 15.37 1.27
CA LYS A 75 -19.55 14.44 0.52
C LYS A 75 -18.86 13.72 -0.62
N ALA A 76 -17.68 14.18 -1.05
CA ALA A 76 -16.96 13.71 -2.24
C ALA A 76 -15.97 12.57 -1.97
N GLY A 77 -16.09 11.85 -0.87
CA GLY A 77 -15.22 10.73 -0.54
C GLY A 77 -14.89 10.67 0.94
N ARG A 78 -14.04 9.70 1.32
CA ARG A 78 -13.65 9.48 2.71
C ARG A 78 -12.17 9.73 2.92
N PHE A 79 -11.88 10.41 4.00
CA PHE A 79 -10.51 10.66 4.45
C PHE A 79 -10.12 9.67 5.54
N SER A 80 -8.87 9.26 5.52
CA SER A 80 -8.27 8.42 6.54
C SER A 80 -6.88 8.94 6.89
N ALA A 81 -6.47 8.76 8.13
CA ALA A 81 -5.12 9.05 8.58
C ALA A 81 -4.52 7.84 9.27
N GLY A 82 -3.20 7.74 9.31
CA GLY A 82 -2.55 6.59 9.90
C GLY A 82 -1.04 6.68 9.93
N ALA A 83 -0.42 5.51 10.14
CA ALA A 83 1.02 5.36 10.14
C ALA A 83 1.45 4.06 9.45
N LYS A 84 2.66 4.07 8.89
CA LYS A 84 3.27 2.94 8.18
C LYS A 84 4.69 2.72 8.68
N LEU A 85 5.06 1.45 8.72
CA LEU A 85 6.42 0.96 8.85
C LEU A 85 6.69 0.04 7.67
N LEU A 86 7.71 0.33 6.85
CA LEU A 86 8.08 -0.45 5.69
C LEU A 86 9.57 -0.76 5.72
N TYR A 87 9.91 -2.03 5.59
CA TYR A 87 11.28 -2.48 5.44
C TYR A 87 11.53 -2.91 4.00
N SER A 88 12.56 -2.33 3.37
CA SER A 88 12.99 -2.68 2.02
C SER A 88 14.41 -3.23 2.02
N THR A 89 14.64 -4.30 1.29
CA THR A 89 15.98 -4.90 1.13
C THR A 89 16.37 -4.94 -0.34
N GLY A 90 17.54 -4.38 -0.62
CA GLY A 90 18.10 -4.35 -1.97
C GLY A 90 18.96 -5.58 -2.25
N PHE A 91 19.04 -5.98 -3.53
CA PHE A 91 19.86 -7.10 -3.98
C PHE A 91 21.38 -6.89 -3.75
N LYS A 92 21.82 -5.68 -3.40
CA LYS A 92 23.22 -5.31 -3.12
C LYS A 92 23.52 -5.13 -1.63
N ARG A 93 22.83 -5.87 -0.76
CA ARG A 93 23.04 -5.88 0.71
C ARG A 93 22.83 -4.52 1.37
N TYR A 94 21.80 -3.78 0.99
CA TYR A 94 21.38 -2.63 1.76
C TYR A 94 19.96 -2.87 2.31
N GLY A 95 19.65 -2.18 3.41
CA GLY A 95 18.31 -2.12 3.99
C GLY A 95 17.86 -0.67 4.10
N LEU A 96 16.56 -0.48 4.00
CA LEU A 96 15.89 0.80 4.21
C LEU A 96 14.65 0.53 5.07
N LEU A 97 14.53 1.29 6.16
CA LEU A 97 13.36 1.26 7.04
C LEU A 97 12.66 2.61 6.97
N ASP A 98 11.48 2.61 6.41
CA ASP A 98 10.62 3.77 6.27
C ASP A 98 9.59 3.82 7.38
N THR A 99 9.49 4.95 8.05
CA THR A 99 8.45 5.26 9.03
C THR A 99 7.73 6.51 8.58
N ALA A 100 6.43 6.43 8.32
CA ALA A 100 5.65 7.51 7.76
C ALA A 100 4.28 7.67 8.43
N LEU A 101 3.82 8.92 8.49
CA LEU A 101 2.43 9.25 8.67
C LEU A 101 1.73 9.21 7.32
N LEU A 102 0.49 8.77 7.31
CA LEU A 102 -0.33 8.57 6.13
C LEU A 102 -1.54 9.50 6.20
N PHE A 103 -1.86 10.12 5.06
CA PHE A 103 -3.12 10.80 4.85
C PHE A 103 -3.70 10.33 3.52
N ARG A 104 -4.92 9.77 3.55
CA ARG A 104 -5.55 9.12 2.40
C ARG A 104 -6.92 9.71 2.13
N TRP A 105 -7.24 9.84 0.85
CA TRP A 105 -8.55 10.15 0.33
C TRP A 105 -9.03 9.03 -0.58
N ASN A 106 -10.15 8.37 -0.20
CA ASN A 106 -10.86 7.40 -1.03
C ASN A 106 -12.03 8.12 -1.72
N PHE A 107 -12.15 8.05 -3.04
CA PHE A 107 -13.06 8.93 -3.77
C PHE A 107 -14.00 8.25 -4.76
N TYR A 108 -13.67 7.14 -5.38
CA TYR A 108 -14.52 6.50 -6.38
C TYR A 108 -14.47 4.98 -6.33
N ASP A 109 -15.64 4.37 -6.13
CA ASP A 109 -15.80 2.92 -6.08
C ASP A 109 -16.51 2.43 -7.34
N PHE A 110 -15.74 2.06 -8.38
CA PHE A 110 -16.30 1.54 -9.62
C PHE A 110 -16.88 0.12 -9.46
N ALA A 111 -16.36 -0.67 -8.54
CA ALA A 111 -16.85 -2.02 -8.27
C ALA A 111 -18.11 -2.04 -7.41
N LYS A 112 -18.53 -0.87 -6.91
CA LYS A 112 -19.76 -0.65 -6.14
C LYS A 112 -19.89 -1.59 -4.93
N PHE A 113 -18.76 -1.91 -4.28
CA PHE A 113 -18.76 -2.72 -3.06
C PHE A 113 -19.52 -2.08 -1.90
N LYS A 114 -19.85 -0.78 -2.05
CA LYS A 114 -20.65 0.01 -1.10
C LYS A 114 -20.10 0.01 0.33
N THR A 115 -18.87 -0.43 0.51
CA THR A 115 -18.19 -0.33 1.80
C THR A 115 -17.65 1.08 1.97
N CYS A 116 -17.57 1.54 3.20
CA CYS A 116 -17.28 2.93 3.50
C CYS A 116 -15.93 3.45 3.00
N ASP A 117 -14.99 2.57 2.72
CA ASP A 117 -13.61 2.88 2.36
C ASP A 117 -13.11 2.14 1.11
N SER A 118 -14.00 1.48 0.35
CA SER A 118 -13.64 0.90 -0.95
C SER A 118 -13.52 1.99 -2.03
N GLY A 119 -12.82 1.65 -3.12
CA GLY A 119 -12.66 2.54 -4.26
C GLY A 119 -11.23 2.99 -4.52
N PHE A 120 -11.07 3.87 -5.48
CA PHE A 120 -9.78 4.52 -5.74
C PHE A 120 -9.35 5.39 -4.57
N PHE A 121 -8.06 5.39 -4.32
CA PHE A 121 -7.49 6.27 -3.32
C PHE A 121 -6.23 6.97 -3.81
N VAL A 122 -6.01 8.15 -3.28
CA VAL A 122 -4.73 8.87 -3.27
C VAL A 122 -4.27 8.97 -1.83
N GLN A 123 -2.99 8.77 -1.60
CA GLN A 123 -2.40 8.83 -0.27
C GLN A 123 -1.12 9.66 -0.32
N ALA A 124 -0.98 10.58 0.60
CA ALA A 124 0.25 11.29 0.88
C ALA A 124 0.94 10.65 2.09
N GLU A 125 2.26 10.55 2.02
CA GLU A 125 3.10 9.93 3.03
C GLU A 125 4.24 10.87 3.39
N GLY A 126 4.46 11.09 4.67
CA GLY A 126 5.55 11.94 5.16
C GLY A 126 6.21 11.35 6.39
N GLY A 127 7.55 11.37 6.43
CA GLY A 127 8.23 10.75 7.55
C GLY A 127 9.75 10.72 7.40
N VAL A 128 10.36 9.63 7.88
CA VAL A 128 11.81 9.41 7.84
C VAL A 128 12.15 8.01 7.36
N SER A 129 13.25 7.90 6.64
CA SER A 129 13.84 6.66 6.18
C SER A 129 15.21 6.47 6.80
N LEU A 130 15.43 5.32 7.41
CA LEU A 130 16.72 4.87 7.95
C LEU A 130 17.33 3.86 7.00
N GLY A 131 18.49 4.17 6.46
CA GLY A 131 19.21 3.30 5.55
C GLY A 131 20.51 2.79 6.13
N TRP A 132 20.92 1.58 5.74
CA TRP A 132 22.24 1.02 6.07
C TRP A 132 22.80 0.17 4.94
N ASN A 133 24.12 0.16 4.82
CA ASN A 133 24.87 -0.69 3.91
C ASN A 133 25.50 -1.85 4.69
N GLY A 134 25.28 -3.08 4.25
CA GLY A 134 25.67 -4.32 4.95
C GLY A 134 27.15 -4.56 5.22
N LYS A 135 28.03 -3.60 5.02
CA LYS A 135 29.44 -3.62 5.44
C LYS A 135 29.74 -2.34 6.20
N ALA A 136 29.54 -2.36 7.52
CA ALA A 136 30.09 -1.40 8.49
C ALA A 136 29.90 0.11 8.19
N ALA A 137 29.01 0.46 7.30
CA ALA A 137 28.71 1.87 7.04
C ALA A 137 27.79 2.42 8.13
N LYS A 138 28.04 3.65 8.54
CA LYS A 138 27.15 4.38 9.45
C LYS A 138 25.75 4.42 8.85
N PRO A 139 24.68 4.22 9.65
CA PRO A 139 23.33 4.41 9.17
C PRO A 139 23.16 5.84 8.68
N PHE A 140 22.37 6.01 7.62
CA PHE A 140 22.04 7.32 7.08
C PHE A 140 20.54 7.57 7.23
N VAL A 141 20.16 8.81 7.40
CA VAL A 141 18.77 9.23 7.61
C VAL A 141 18.36 10.14 6.46
N PHE A 142 17.17 9.89 5.91
CA PHE A 142 16.55 10.75 4.91
C PHE A 142 15.19 11.24 5.40
N GLY A 143 14.76 12.42 4.94
CA GLY A 143 13.35 12.77 4.94
C GLY A 143 12.60 11.88 3.94
N LEU A 144 11.37 11.48 4.27
CA LEU A 144 10.49 10.73 3.40
C LEU A 144 9.31 11.62 2.99
N GLY A 145 9.04 11.67 1.68
CA GLY A 145 7.88 12.34 1.12
C GLY A 145 7.42 11.60 -0.13
N GLU A 146 6.25 10.95 -0.08
CA GLU A 146 5.79 10.06 -1.13
C GLU A 146 4.29 10.22 -1.39
N GLY A 147 3.87 9.88 -2.60
CA GLY A 147 2.48 9.80 -3.00
C GLY A 147 2.16 8.37 -3.45
N THR A 148 1.00 7.87 -3.05
CA THR A 148 0.50 6.55 -3.43
C THR A 148 -0.84 6.70 -4.12
N PHE A 149 -1.04 5.97 -5.21
CA PHE A 149 -2.31 5.83 -5.91
C PHE A 149 -2.66 4.35 -5.99
N GLY A 150 -3.90 3.99 -5.70
CA GLY A 150 -4.33 2.61 -5.73
C GLY A 150 -5.84 2.46 -5.72
N TYR A 151 -6.28 1.20 -5.64
CA TYR A 151 -7.68 0.84 -5.51
C TYR A 151 -7.87 -0.13 -4.35
N ARG A 152 -8.82 0.13 -3.46
CA ARG A 152 -9.19 -0.76 -2.36
C ARG A 152 -10.40 -1.59 -2.76
N PHE A 153 -10.21 -2.89 -2.84
CA PHE A 153 -11.26 -3.89 -2.87
C PHE A 153 -11.57 -4.32 -1.45
N ALA A 154 -12.71 -3.91 -0.91
CA ALA A 154 -13.09 -4.26 0.46
C ALA A 154 -14.30 -5.20 0.45
N VAL A 155 -14.17 -6.36 1.11
CA VAL A 155 -15.20 -7.37 1.23
C VAL A 155 -15.37 -7.74 2.70
N LYS A 156 -16.54 -7.41 3.28
CA LYS A 156 -16.77 -7.56 4.73
C LYS A 156 -15.68 -6.85 5.52
N ASN A 157 -14.96 -7.59 6.34
CA ASN A 157 -13.88 -7.06 7.18
C ASN A 157 -12.50 -7.13 6.52
N PHE A 158 -12.38 -7.69 5.32
CA PHE A 158 -11.12 -7.82 4.61
C PHE A 158 -11.00 -6.77 3.50
N PHE A 159 -9.76 -6.45 3.15
CA PHE A 159 -9.48 -5.65 1.96
C PHE A 159 -8.18 -6.09 1.29
N ILE A 160 -8.09 -5.79 -0.02
CA ILE A 160 -6.89 -5.92 -0.83
C ILE A 160 -6.72 -4.62 -1.62
N GLU A 161 -5.48 -4.13 -1.71
CA GLU A 161 -5.14 -2.86 -2.37
C GLU A 161 -3.94 -3.04 -3.28
N PRO A 162 -4.10 -3.22 -4.57
CA PRO A 162 -3.05 -2.93 -5.53
C PRO A 162 -2.76 -1.43 -5.56
N TYR A 163 -1.48 -1.06 -5.62
CA TYR A 163 -1.07 0.33 -5.62
C TYR A 163 0.24 0.57 -6.38
N ILE A 164 0.43 1.82 -6.77
CA ILE A 164 1.71 2.38 -7.21
C ILE A 164 2.07 3.53 -6.27
N ARG A 165 3.35 3.72 -6.04
CA ARG A 165 3.89 4.73 -5.12
C ARG A 165 5.11 5.38 -5.73
N GLY A 166 5.32 6.66 -5.45
CA GLY A 166 6.51 7.40 -5.90
C GLY A 166 6.79 8.63 -5.05
N GLY A 167 8.04 9.04 -5.02
CA GLY A 167 8.50 10.19 -4.24
C GLY A 167 9.98 10.09 -3.86
N TYR A 168 10.29 10.37 -2.61
CA TYR A 168 11.64 10.31 -2.08
C TYR A 168 11.63 9.61 -0.71
N PRO A 169 12.52 8.65 -0.41
CA PRO A 169 13.65 8.20 -1.23
C PRO A 169 13.27 7.12 -2.27
N VAL A 170 12.02 6.67 -2.33
CA VAL A 170 11.54 5.71 -3.33
C VAL A 170 11.10 6.45 -4.58
N ILE A 171 11.83 6.27 -5.68
CA ILE A 171 11.51 6.90 -6.97
C ILE A 171 10.17 6.40 -7.48
N TRP A 172 9.99 5.07 -7.46
CA TRP A 172 8.72 4.41 -7.76
C TRP A 172 8.65 3.03 -7.10
N ALA A 173 7.45 2.60 -6.81
CA ALA A 173 7.14 1.27 -6.33
C ALA A 173 5.82 0.79 -6.92
N ALA A 174 5.66 -0.52 -7.03
CA ALA A 174 4.38 -1.15 -7.28
C ALA A 174 4.21 -2.31 -6.31
N GLY A 175 3.02 -2.42 -5.72
CA GLY A 175 2.80 -3.39 -4.67
C GLY A 175 1.33 -3.74 -4.49
N VAL A 176 1.13 -4.62 -3.53
CA VAL A 176 -0.19 -5.01 -3.04
C VAL A 176 -0.16 -4.97 -1.51
N SER A 177 -1.22 -4.49 -0.93
CA SER A 177 -1.48 -4.62 0.49
C SER A 177 -2.79 -5.36 0.75
N GLY A 178 -2.91 -5.93 1.91
CA GLY A 178 -4.12 -6.59 2.36
C GLY A 178 -4.23 -6.55 3.87
N GLY A 179 -5.46 -6.61 4.38
CA GLY A 179 -5.66 -6.48 5.82
C GLY A 179 -7.11 -6.61 6.24
N PHE A 180 -7.36 -6.14 7.46
CA PHE A 180 -8.63 -6.23 8.13
C PHE A 180 -9.13 -4.84 8.52
N ARG A 181 -10.45 -4.71 8.53
CA ARG A 181 -11.21 -3.61 9.12
C ARG A 181 -11.77 -4.05 10.48
N ILE A 182 -11.64 -3.18 11.45
CA ILE A 182 -12.13 -3.35 12.83
C ILE A 182 -13.12 -2.25 13.14
#